data_83cb624f03430a329946a1595b58a28a
#
_entry.id   83cb624f03430a329946a1595b58a28a
#
_cell.length_a   1.000
_cell.length_b   1.000
_cell.length_c   1.000
_cell.angle_alpha   90.00
_cell.angle_beta   90.00
_cell.angle_gamma   90.00
#
_symmetry.space_group_name_H-M   'P 1'
#
loop_
_entity.id
_entity.type
_entity.pdbx_description
1 polymer ?
#
loop_
_entity_poly.entity_id
_entity_poly.type
_entity_poly.pdbx_seq_one_letter_code
_entity_poly.pdbx_strand_id
1 'polypeptide(L)'
;MWAIIGIPVTVLLILYRCKPSIFSTMSEHTLDWVRDKAIGWSHTPPRNKIDTHHHCVPSFYAKAVEEQGGDPSGWPTPHWSPLASKLLMKRVGVETAVLSVTAPGACIMPSRSERAQLARKLNEYSAELRDKDPESFAFFVSLPSILDTEDALAEIAYGLDTLHADGVTLFTRYGSTNTYLGHADVEPIWAELDRRGCVVFIHPTHPVDTNPVNSKLPQPSIDYPHETTRTAMDMITNKTRLKYPRCKVILSHAGGALPYIISRVTTPMSKAPDFAVSHRMGITHDQAMESFRSFHFDLALSSSPQVLDMLLRMVPHDHILYGSDFPYAPITAYPAFLEALESYEMDPELREMINFGNAMKLFPRLSTPRGGSL
;
A
#
# COMPACT_ATOMS: atom_id res chain seq x y z
N MET A 1 -32.22 -22.68 4.69
CA MET A 1 -31.61 -22.32 5.99
C MET A 1 -31.21 -23.53 6.84
N TRP A 2 -31.95 -24.65 6.86
CA TRP A 2 -31.67 -25.84 7.71
C TRP A 2 -30.54 -26.76 7.21
N ALA A 3 -30.19 -26.71 5.92
CA ALA A 3 -29.17 -27.61 5.35
C ALA A 3 -27.71 -27.24 5.67
N ILE A 4 -27.48 -26.04 6.21
CA ILE A 4 -26.10 -25.53 6.48
C ILE A 4 -25.65 -25.81 7.92
N ILE A 5 -26.59 -26.04 8.85
CA ILE A 5 -26.31 -26.20 10.29
C ILE A 5 -25.52 -27.48 10.62
N GLY A 6 -25.45 -28.44 9.70
CA GLY A 6 -24.70 -29.70 9.94
C GLY A 6 -23.34 -29.81 9.22
N ILE A 7 -22.93 -28.78 8.45
CA ILE A 7 -21.68 -28.84 7.71
C ILE A 7 -20.53 -28.32 8.59
N PRO A 8 -19.44 -29.08 8.74
CA PRO A 8 -18.26 -28.60 9.46
C PRO A 8 -17.73 -27.29 8.84
N VAL A 9 -17.32 -26.37 9.68
CA VAL A 9 -16.78 -25.05 9.28
C VAL A 9 -15.67 -25.17 8.22
N THR A 10 -14.83 -26.19 8.34
CA THR A 10 -13.76 -26.49 7.39
C THR A 10 -14.29 -26.79 5.98
N VAL A 11 -15.42 -27.48 5.87
CA VAL A 11 -16.06 -27.79 4.58
C VAL A 11 -16.69 -26.54 3.96
N LEU A 12 -17.28 -25.67 4.77
CA LEU A 12 -17.81 -24.38 4.34
C LEU A 12 -16.70 -23.46 3.82
N LEU A 13 -15.52 -23.45 4.43
CA LEU A 13 -14.33 -22.73 3.96
C LEU A 13 -13.82 -23.26 2.62
N ILE A 14 -13.76 -24.57 2.46
CA ILE A 14 -13.35 -25.22 1.20
C ILE A 14 -14.36 -24.90 0.11
N LEU A 15 -15.64 -24.98 0.39
CA LEU A 15 -16.71 -24.65 -0.56
C LEU A 15 -16.68 -23.17 -0.95
N TYR A 16 -16.46 -22.28 0.00
CA TYR A 16 -16.35 -20.83 -0.25
C TYR A 16 -15.14 -20.52 -1.15
N ARG A 17 -14.00 -21.21 -0.95
CA ARG A 17 -12.81 -21.06 -1.80
C ARG A 17 -12.98 -21.66 -3.19
N CYS A 18 -13.60 -22.83 -3.28
CA CYS A 18 -13.64 -23.59 -4.54
C CYS A 18 -14.85 -23.29 -5.41
N LYS A 19 -15.96 -22.83 -4.85
CA LYS A 19 -17.21 -22.51 -5.56
C LYS A 19 -17.95 -21.33 -4.93
N PRO A 20 -17.44 -20.10 -5.07
CA PRO A 20 -18.09 -18.91 -4.49
C PRO A 20 -19.52 -18.68 -5.00
N SER A 21 -19.84 -19.19 -6.18
CA SER A 21 -21.22 -19.13 -6.75
C SER A 21 -22.29 -19.83 -5.92
N ILE A 22 -21.94 -20.81 -5.07
CA ILE A 22 -22.90 -21.46 -4.17
C ILE A 22 -23.43 -20.46 -3.12
N PHE A 23 -22.67 -19.41 -2.83
CA PHE A 23 -23.00 -18.40 -1.82
C PHE A 23 -23.66 -17.14 -2.40
N SER A 24 -23.77 -17.03 -3.73
CA SER A 24 -24.32 -15.86 -4.42
C SER A 24 -25.81 -15.60 -4.13
N THR A 25 -26.54 -16.59 -3.61
CA THR A 25 -27.94 -16.49 -3.24
C THR A 25 -28.18 -16.34 -1.73
N MET A 26 -27.10 -16.30 -0.94
CA MET A 26 -27.19 -16.14 0.52
C MET A 26 -27.35 -14.67 0.88
N SER A 27 -28.16 -14.36 1.89
CA SER A 27 -28.24 -13.01 2.42
C SER A 27 -26.91 -12.57 3.02
N GLU A 28 -26.59 -11.27 2.99
CA GLU A 28 -25.37 -10.71 3.60
C GLU A 28 -25.18 -11.18 5.04
N HIS A 29 -26.24 -11.19 5.85
CA HIS A 29 -26.22 -11.68 7.24
C HIS A 29 -25.79 -13.16 7.36
N THR A 30 -26.18 -14.00 6.42
CA THR A 30 -25.80 -15.42 6.44
C THR A 30 -24.36 -15.61 6.02
N LEU A 31 -23.90 -14.86 5.03
CA LEU A 31 -22.49 -14.84 4.61
C LEU A 31 -21.59 -14.31 5.73
N ASP A 32 -22.01 -13.28 6.41
CA ASP A 32 -21.33 -12.71 7.57
C ASP A 32 -21.22 -13.73 8.70
N TRP A 33 -22.30 -14.42 9.05
CA TRP A 33 -22.29 -15.45 10.08
C TRP A 33 -21.34 -16.62 9.73
N VAL A 34 -21.38 -17.09 8.47
CA VAL A 34 -20.47 -18.16 8.00
C VAL A 34 -19.02 -17.73 8.12
N ARG A 35 -18.70 -16.50 7.74
CA ARG A 35 -17.35 -15.94 7.86
C ARG A 35 -16.92 -15.79 9.31
N ASP A 36 -17.78 -15.26 10.20
CA ASP A 36 -17.47 -15.09 11.61
C ASP A 36 -17.11 -16.40 12.28
N LYS A 37 -17.92 -17.42 12.01
CA LYS A 37 -17.64 -18.77 12.54
C LYS A 37 -16.41 -19.42 11.92
N ALA A 38 -16.16 -19.16 10.63
CA ALA A 38 -15.05 -19.75 9.91
C ALA A 38 -13.70 -19.14 10.28
N ILE A 39 -13.68 -17.86 10.68
CA ILE A 39 -12.45 -17.09 10.93
C ILE A 39 -12.24 -16.89 12.45
N GLY A 40 -13.21 -17.29 13.27
CA GLY A 40 -13.17 -17.04 14.72
C GLY A 40 -13.34 -15.56 15.09
N TRP A 41 -13.90 -14.75 14.18
CA TRP A 41 -14.06 -13.32 14.39
C TRP A 41 -15.20 -13.05 15.38
N SER A 42 -14.87 -12.70 16.59
CA SER A 42 -15.83 -12.52 17.69
C SER A 42 -16.26 -11.06 17.89
N HIS A 43 -15.57 -10.11 17.27
CA HIS A 43 -15.77 -8.68 17.51
C HIS A 43 -15.68 -7.87 16.20
N THR A 44 -16.62 -6.94 16.00
CA THR A 44 -16.54 -5.95 14.93
C THR A 44 -16.13 -4.62 15.57
N PRO A 45 -14.93 -4.12 15.26
CA PRO A 45 -14.47 -2.86 15.83
C PRO A 45 -15.28 -1.68 15.28
N PRO A 46 -15.27 -0.52 15.97
CA PRO A 46 -15.93 0.68 15.46
C PRO A 46 -15.35 1.09 14.10
N ARG A 47 -16.21 1.62 13.23
CA ARG A 47 -15.81 2.14 11.92
C ARG A 47 -15.15 3.51 12.10
N ASN A 48 -13.85 3.51 12.29
CA ASN A 48 -13.06 4.69 12.57
C ASN A 48 -11.65 4.64 11.94
N LYS A 49 -11.49 3.91 10.82
CA LYS A 49 -10.18 3.79 10.17
C LYS A 49 -10.25 4.23 8.71
N ILE A 50 -9.18 4.87 8.24
CA ILE A 50 -8.90 5.09 6.83
C ILE A 50 -7.75 4.18 6.44
N ASP A 51 -8.01 3.27 5.52
CA ASP A 51 -7.04 2.29 5.03
C ASP A 51 -6.26 2.89 3.86
N THR A 52 -5.01 3.27 4.11
CA THR A 52 -4.15 3.91 3.10
C THR A 52 -3.36 2.90 2.26
N HIS A 53 -3.48 1.60 2.56
CA HIS A 53 -2.84 0.50 1.85
C HIS A 53 -3.86 -0.61 1.57
N HIS A 54 -4.62 -0.43 0.50
CA HIS A 54 -5.68 -1.34 0.09
C HIS A 54 -5.66 -1.51 -1.42
N HIS A 55 -5.62 -2.77 -1.89
CA HIS A 55 -5.45 -3.01 -3.32
C HIS A 55 -6.75 -3.22 -4.07
N CYS A 56 -6.69 -2.84 -5.34
CA CYS A 56 -7.71 -3.04 -6.34
C CYS A 56 -7.16 -3.97 -7.42
N VAL A 57 -7.85 -5.10 -7.66
CA VAL A 57 -7.45 -6.10 -8.66
C VAL A 57 -8.64 -6.40 -9.59
N PRO A 58 -8.97 -5.49 -10.52
CA PRO A 58 -10.07 -5.71 -11.46
C PRO A 58 -9.85 -6.98 -12.29
N SER A 59 -10.93 -7.65 -12.66
CA SER A 59 -10.85 -8.93 -13.41
C SER A 59 -10.08 -8.81 -14.73
N PHE A 60 -10.17 -7.67 -15.42
CA PHE A 60 -9.41 -7.44 -16.65
C PHE A 60 -7.91 -7.27 -16.39
N TYR A 61 -7.53 -6.73 -15.21
CA TYR A 61 -6.14 -6.64 -14.80
C TYR A 61 -5.60 -8.01 -14.39
N ALA A 62 -6.35 -8.75 -13.56
CA ALA A 62 -5.99 -10.13 -13.21
C ALA A 62 -5.75 -10.99 -14.46
N LYS A 63 -6.63 -10.86 -15.47
CA LYS A 63 -6.47 -11.53 -16.76
C LYS A 63 -5.20 -11.09 -17.51
N ALA A 64 -4.90 -9.78 -17.53
CA ALA A 64 -3.68 -9.27 -18.15
C ALA A 64 -2.41 -9.84 -17.48
N VAL A 65 -2.40 -9.93 -16.15
CA VAL A 65 -1.27 -10.53 -15.39
C VAL A 65 -1.10 -11.99 -15.77
N GLU A 66 -2.17 -12.79 -15.77
CA GLU A 66 -2.13 -14.21 -16.14
C GLU A 66 -1.67 -14.42 -17.60
N GLU A 67 -2.13 -13.60 -18.55
CA GLU A 67 -1.74 -13.67 -19.96
C GLU A 67 -0.25 -13.34 -20.19
N GLN A 68 0.37 -12.59 -19.28
CA GLN A 68 1.80 -12.28 -19.29
C GLN A 68 2.66 -13.26 -18.45
N GLY A 69 2.08 -14.38 -18.01
CA GLY A 69 2.80 -15.42 -17.26
C GLY A 69 2.69 -15.35 -15.75
N GLY A 70 1.79 -14.51 -15.22
CA GLY A 70 1.56 -14.35 -13.80
C GLY A 70 2.38 -13.21 -13.18
N ASP A 71 2.21 -13.00 -11.88
CA ASP A 71 2.98 -12.03 -11.12
C ASP A 71 4.45 -12.48 -11.04
N PRO A 72 5.42 -11.61 -11.43
CA PRO A 72 6.84 -11.96 -11.38
C PRO A 72 7.37 -12.34 -9.98
N SER A 73 6.69 -11.93 -8.90
CA SER A 73 7.01 -12.37 -7.53
C SER A 73 6.62 -13.83 -7.25
N GLY A 74 5.90 -14.47 -8.17
CA GLY A 74 5.34 -15.81 -7.99
C GLY A 74 4.11 -15.87 -7.07
N TRP A 75 3.60 -14.71 -6.60
CA TRP A 75 2.38 -14.70 -5.81
C TRP A 75 1.15 -14.88 -6.71
N PRO A 76 0.22 -15.78 -6.35
CA PRO A 76 -0.98 -15.97 -7.16
C PRO A 76 -1.87 -14.72 -7.14
N THR A 77 -2.39 -14.35 -8.30
CA THR A 77 -3.32 -13.21 -8.41
C THR A 77 -4.59 -13.48 -7.59
N PRO A 78 -4.89 -12.69 -6.57
CA PRO A 78 -6.03 -12.96 -5.70
C PRO A 78 -7.36 -12.61 -6.39
N HIS A 79 -8.41 -13.34 -6.02
CA HIS A 79 -9.77 -12.92 -6.35
C HIS A 79 -10.13 -11.65 -5.56
N TRP A 80 -10.56 -10.64 -6.28
CA TRP A 80 -10.96 -9.38 -5.72
C TRP A 80 -12.29 -8.88 -6.31
N SER A 81 -13.04 -8.14 -5.52
CA SER A 81 -14.21 -7.38 -5.97
C SER A 81 -14.45 -6.20 -5.01
N PRO A 82 -15.16 -5.15 -5.45
CA PRO A 82 -15.57 -4.05 -4.55
C PRO A 82 -16.35 -4.54 -3.34
N LEU A 83 -17.20 -5.56 -3.51
CA LEU A 83 -17.94 -6.18 -2.41
C LEU A 83 -16.99 -6.87 -1.41
N ALA A 84 -15.98 -7.59 -1.89
CA ALA A 84 -14.99 -8.23 -1.00
C ALA A 84 -14.21 -7.18 -0.18
N SER A 85 -13.82 -6.06 -0.79
CA SER A 85 -13.24 -4.92 -0.08
C SER A 85 -14.18 -4.39 1.01
N LYS A 86 -15.41 -4.07 0.68
CA LYS A 86 -16.40 -3.54 1.65
C LYS A 86 -16.67 -4.51 2.79
N LEU A 87 -16.68 -5.81 2.52
CA LEU A 87 -16.84 -6.83 3.55
C LEU A 87 -15.65 -6.88 4.52
N LEU A 88 -14.41 -6.80 4.01
CA LEU A 88 -13.25 -6.67 4.89
C LEU A 88 -13.27 -5.36 5.66
N MET A 89 -13.48 -4.23 4.98
CA MET A 89 -13.55 -2.90 5.60
C MET A 89 -14.49 -2.89 6.80
N LYS A 90 -15.70 -3.44 6.64
CA LYS A 90 -16.66 -3.60 7.74
C LYS A 90 -16.08 -4.42 8.89
N ARG A 91 -15.30 -5.45 8.60
CA ARG A 91 -14.72 -6.38 9.60
C ARG A 91 -13.60 -5.76 10.41
N VAL A 92 -12.76 -4.96 9.78
CA VAL A 92 -11.61 -4.32 10.44
C VAL A 92 -11.92 -2.89 10.90
N GLY A 93 -13.16 -2.41 10.73
CA GLY A 93 -13.57 -1.06 11.15
C GLY A 93 -13.03 0.03 10.24
N VAL A 94 -12.77 -0.28 8.98
CA VAL A 94 -12.39 0.70 7.95
C VAL A 94 -13.64 1.37 7.39
N GLU A 95 -13.60 2.67 7.31
CA GLU A 95 -14.67 3.49 6.74
C GLU A 95 -14.38 3.80 5.27
N THR A 96 -13.16 4.23 4.99
CA THR A 96 -12.71 4.54 3.63
C THR A 96 -11.40 3.81 3.33
N ALA A 97 -11.30 3.19 2.16
CA ALA A 97 -10.07 2.60 1.64
C ALA A 97 -9.55 3.43 0.46
N VAL A 98 -8.25 3.76 0.48
CA VAL A 98 -7.56 4.38 -0.65
C VAL A 98 -7.04 3.26 -1.55
N LEU A 99 -7.71 3.04 -2.68
CA LEU A 99 -7.41 1.96 -3.59
C LEU A 99 -6.10 2.22 -4.36
N SER A 100 -5.22 1.24 -4.38
CA SER A 100 -4.05 1.20 -5.26
C SER A 100 -4.07 -0.06 -6.11
N VAL A 101 -3.74 0.06 -7.40
CA VAL A 101 -3.52 -1.15 -8.20
C VAL A 101 -2.22 -1.79 -7.77
N THR A 102 -2.29 -3.09 -7.49
CA THR A 102 -1.14 -3.86 -7.00
C THR A 102 0.01 -3.93 -8.00
N ALA A 103 1.21 -4.21 -7.51
CA ALA A 103 2.34 -4.58 -8.37
C ALA A 103 2.00 -5.84 -9.21
N PRO A 104 2.54 -5.95 -10.43
CA PRO A 104 3.45 -5.03 -11.09
C PRO A 104 2.75 -3.87 -11.83
N GLY A 105 1.42 -3.71 -11.66
CA GLY A 105 0.64 -2.65 -12.28
C GLY A 105 0.66 -2.72 -13.82
N ALA A 106 0.59 -1.58 -14.47
CA ALA A 106 0.64 -1.52 -15.93
C ALA A 106 2.01 -1.96 -16.51
N CYS A 107 3.05 -2.02 -15.67
CA CYS A 107 4.39 -2.49 -16.07
C CYS A 107 4.43 -3.96 -16.49
N ILE A 108 3.38 -4.75 -16.22
CA ILE A 108 3.25 -6.13 -16.70
C ILE A 108 3.18 -6.20 -18.24
N MET A 109 2.70 -5.14 -18.89
CA MET A 109 2.56 -5.13 -20.34
C MET A 109 3.91 -4.90 -21.04
N PRO A 110 4.19 -5.62 -22.14
CA PRO A 110 5.49 -5.61 -22.78
C PRO A 110 5.80 -4.30 -23.53
N SER A 111 4.82 -3.68 -24.21
CA SER A 111 5.05 -2.48 -25.01
C SER A 111 4.65 -1.20 -24.26
N ARG A 112 5.30 -0.08 -24.62
CA ARG A 112 5.00 1.26 -24.12
C ARG A 112 3.52 1.62 -24.30
N SER A 113 2.96 1.37 -25.48
CA SER A 113 1.56 1.67 -25.78
C SER A 113 0.58 0.86 -24.92
N GLU A 114 0.85 -0.44 -24.74
CA GLU A 114 -0.01 -1.31 -23.90
C GLU A 114 0.06 -0.89 -22.44
N ARG A 115 1.24 -0.51 -21.92
CA ARG A 115 1.38 0.03 -20.56
C ARG A 115 0.53 1.29 -20.36
N ALA A 116 0.60 2.24 -21.30
CA ALA A 116 -0.20 3.46 -21.23
C ALA A 116 -1.72 3.18 -21.29
N GLN A 117 -2.15 2.27 -22.17
CA GLN A 117 -3.56 1.87 -22.27
C GLN A 117 -4.07 1.16 -21.01
N LEU A 118 -3.28 0.26 -20.44
CA LEU A 118 -3.66 -0.45 -19.23
C LEU A 118 -3.73 0.51 -18.03
N ALA A 119 -2.75 1.41 -17.87
CA ALA A 119 -2.75 2.42 -16.81
C ALA A 119 -4.01 3.30 -16.89
N ARG A 120 -4.35 3.81 -18.08
CA ARG A 120 -5.56 4.60 -18.32
C ARG A 120 -6.83 3.85 -17.90
N LYS A 121 -6.97 2.61 -18.35
CA LYS A 121 -8.13 1.77 -18.04
C LYS A 121 -8.25 1.48 -16.55
N LEU A 122 -7.14 1.27 -15.85
CA LEU A 122 -7.10 1.07 -14.41
C LEU A 122 -7.54 2.31 -13.64
N ASN A 123 -7.11 3.48 -14.08
CA ASN A 123 -7.46 4.75 -13.46
C ASN A 123 -8.93 5.12 -13.66
N GLU A 124 -9.46 4.93 -14.87
CA GLU A 124 -10.88 5.14 -15.16
C GLU A 124 -11.77 4.19 -14.34
N TYR A 125 -11.38 2.93 -14.21
CA TYR A 125 -12.09 1.96 -13.36
C TYR A 125 -12.07 2.37 -11.87
N SER A 126 -10.92 2.81 -11.36
CA SER A 126 -10.79 3.23 -9.96
C SER A 126 -11.60 4.50 -9.67
N ALA A 127 -11.61 5.45 -10.62
CA ALA A 127 -12.44 6.64 -10.55
C ALA A 127 -13.93 6.30 -10.56
N GLU A 128 -14.36 5.38 -11.43
CA GLU A 128 -15.76 4.91 -11.48
C GLU A 128 -16.20 4.28 -10.14
N LEU A 129 -15.33 3.49 -9.50
CA LEU A 129 -15.61 2.92 -8.18
C LEU A 129 -15.78 4.00 -7.11
N ARG A 130 -14.83 4.97 -7.07
CA ARG A 130 -14.91 6.10 -6.15
C ARG A 130 -16.17 6.93 -6.38
N ASP A 131 -16.53 7.22 -7.63
CA ASP A 131 -17.69 8.05 -7.97
C ASP A 131 -19.01 7.38 -7.62
N LYS A 132 -19.07 6.04 -7.68
CA LYS A 132 -20.24 5.26 -7.24
C LYS A 132 -20.39 5.18 -5.72
N ASP A 133 -19.28 5.23 -4.99
CA ASP A 133 -19.26 5.11 -3.53
C ASP A 133 -18.11 5.93 -2.92
N PRO A 134 -18.24 7.28 -2.95
CA PRO A 134 -17.18 8.20 -2.55
C PRO A 134 -16.88 8.18 -1.04
N GLU A 135 -17.78 7.60 -0.25
CA GLU A 135 -17.57 7.40 1.19
C GLU A 135 -16.67 6.20 1.46
N SER A 136 -16.83 5.14 0.68
CA SER A 136 -16.04 3.92 0.87
C SER A 136 -14.69 3.96 0.16
N PHE A 137 -14.56 4.68 -0.96
CA PHE A 137 -13.38 4.60 -1.80
C PHE A 137 -12.74 5.95 -2.13
N ALA A 138 -11.44 5.97 -2.03
CA ALA A 138 -10.49 6.91 -2.61
C ALA A 138 -9.55 6.11 -3.53
N PHE A 139 -8.70 6.74 -4.33
CA PHE A 139 -7.76 5.98 -5.15
C PHE A 139 -6.48 6.75 -5.50
N PHE A 140 -5.42 5.99 -5.68
CA PHE A 140 -4.17 6.45 -6.25
C PHE A 140 -4.11 6.16 -7.76
N VAL A 141 -3.55 7.08 -8.52
CA VAL A 141 -3.28 6.91 -9.95
C VAL A 141 -2.25 5.79 -10.15
N SER A 142 -2.58 4.85 -11.03
CA SER A 142 -1.62 3.88 -11.58
C SER A 142 -0.90 4.49 -12.77
N LEU A 143 0.41 4.34 -12.83
CA LEU A 143 1.21 4.86 -13.94
C LEU A 143 1.64 3.73 -14.89
N PRO A 144 1.90 4.03 -16.17
CA PRO A 144 2.75 3.20 -17.00
C PRO A 144 4.17 3.14 -16.38
N SER A 145 5.12 2.51 -17.06
CA SER A 145 6.51 2.63 -16.58
C SER A 145 6.92 4.10 -16.50
N ILE A 146 7.42 4.55 -15.35
CA ILE A 146 7.90 5.93 -15.19
C ILE A 146 9.17 6.22 -16.02
N LEU A 147 9.82 5.18 -16.56
CA LEU A 147 10.89 5.30 -17.53
C LEU A 147 10.36 5.70 -18.91
N ASP A 148 9.07 5.50 -19.18
CA ASP A 148 8.33 6.09 -20.29
C ASP A 148 7.83 7.49 -19.85
N THR A 149 8.74 8.40 -19.55
CA THR A 149 8.53 9.65 -18.79
C THR A 149 7.36 10.50 -19.33
N GLU A 150 7.27 10.67 -20.64
CA GLU A 150 6.19 11.47 -21.25
C GLU A 150 4.80 10.88 -20.99
N ASP A 151 4.65 9.55 -21.12
CA ASP A 151 3.38 8.87 -20.88
C ASP A 151 3.02 8.90 -19.39
N ALA A 152 4.03 8.76 -18.52
CA ALA A 152 3.82 8.85 -17.08
C ALA A 152 3.38 10.26 -16.64
N LEU A 153 4.00 11.32 -17.18
CA LEU A 153 3.60 12.71 -16.92
C LEU A 153 2.19 13.00 -17.45
N ALA A 154 1.85 12.51 -18.64
CA ALA A 154 0.50 12.64 -19.19
C ALA A 154 -0.55 11.92 -18.33
N GLU A 155 -0.22 10.74 -17.81
CA GLU A 155 -1.14 9.97 -16.96
C GLU A 155 -1.27 10.58 -15.54
N ILE A 156 -0.20 11.16 -14.98
CA ILE A 156 -0.26 11.95 -13.74
C ILE A 156 -1.24 13.13 -13.92
N ALA A 157 -1.09 13.88 -15.03
CA ALA A 157 -1.98 15.01 -15.29
C ALA A 157 -3.43 14.54 -15.46
N TYR A 158 -3.69 13.51 -16.24
CA TYR A 158 -5.03 12.98 -16.43
C TYR A 158 -5.66 12.46 -15.13
N GLY A 159 -4.92 11.67 -14.37
CA GLY A 159 -5.42 11.10 -13.13
C GLY A 159 -5.74 12.15 -12.06
N LEU A 160 -4.88 13.16 -11.91
CA LEU A 160 -5.05 14.20 -10.89
C LEU A 160 -6.00 15.33 -11.35
N ASP A 161 -5.92 15.78 -12.60
CA ASP A 161 -6.66 16.95 -13.08
C ASP A 161 -8.04 16.59 -13.63
N THR A 162 -8.21 15.39 -14.24
CA THR A 162 -9.46 14.96 -14.88
C THR A 162 -10.22 13.99 -14.00
N LEU A 163 -9.53 12.97 -13.45
CA LEU A 163 -10.17 11.96 -12.62
C LEU A 163 -10.19 12.34 -11.13
N HIS A 164 -9.51 13.40 -10.72
CA HIS A 164 -9.45 13.89 -9.34
C HIS A 164 -9.03 12.81 -8.34
N ALA A 165 -7.99 12.05 -8.69
CA ALA A 165 -7.41 11.05 -7.81
C ALA A 165 -6.80 11.68 -6.55
N ASP A 166 -6.69 10.92 -5.49
CA ASP A 166 -6.22 11.37 -4.18
C ASP A 166 -4.68 11.36 -4.06
N GLY A 167 -3.99 10.79 -5.04
CA GLY A 167 -2.53 10.72 -5.10
C GLY A 167 -2.06 9.78 -6.22
N VAL A 168 -0.81 9.34 -6.15
CA VAL A 168 -0.17 8.50 -7.18
C VAL A 168 0.54 7.31 -6.54
N THR A 169 0.41 6.12 -7.11
CA THR A 169 1.21 4.95 -6.72
C THR A 169 2.49 4.89 -7.55
N LEU A 170 3.63 4.74 -6.88
CA LEU A 170 4.90 4.37 -7.49
C LEU A 170 5.36 3.00 -6.97
N PHE A 171 6.01 2.23 -7.83
CA PHE A 171 6.68 1.01 -7.40
C PHE A 171 8.12 1.28 -6.99
N THR A 172 8.69 0.42 -6.15
CA THR A 172 10.04 0.62 -5.61
C THR A 172 11.13 0.70 -6.67
N ARG A 173 10.95 0.02 -7.81
CA ARG A 173 11.89 0.06 -8.94
C ARG A 173 11.18 -0.13 -10.28
N TYR A 174 11.88 0.19 -11.37
CA TYR A 174 11.38 0.06 -12.74
C TYR A 174 12.45 -0.51 -13.67
N GLY A 175 12.00 -1.09 -14.80
CA GLY A 175 12.89 -1.67 -15.80
C GLY A 175 13.51 -3.00 -15.38
N SER A 176 14.54 -3.42 -16.11
CA SER A 176 15.23 -4.70 -15.92
C SER A 176 16.43 -4.64 -14.96
N THR A 177 16.73 -3.46 -14.42
CA THR A 177 17.85 -3.20 -13.51
C THR A 177 17.37 -2.62 -12.18
N ASN A 178 18.31 -2.31 -11.29
CA ASN A 178 18.05 -1.65 -10.01
C ASN A 178 17.83 -0.14 -10.19
N THR A 179 16.91 0.27 -11.05
CA THR A 179 16.51 1.68 -11.19
C THR A 179 15.48 1.99 -10.10
N TYR A 180 15.98 2.36 -8.92
CA TYR A 180 15.17 2.78 -7.77
C TYR A 180 14.72 4.24 -7.90
N LEU A 181 13.85 4.71 -6.99
CA LEU A 181 13.16 5.99 -7.09
C LEU A 181 14.04 7.23 -6.83
N GLY A 182 15.27 7.06 -6.36
CA GLY A 182 16.27 8.14 -6.27
C GLY A 182 17.13 8.30 -7.52
N HIS A 183 16.94 7.45 -8.55
CA HIS A 183 17.71 7.52 -9.79
C HIS A 183 17.42 8.81 -10.58
N ALA A 184 18.44 9.35 -11.26
CA ALA A 184 18.31 10.61 -12.01
C ALA A 184 17.20 10.58 -13.07
N ASP A 185 16.98 9.46 -13.73
CA ASP A 185 15.93 9.31 -14.75
C ASP A 185 14.51 9.48 -14.18
N VAL A 186 14.34 9.39 -12.85
CA VAL A 186 13.05 9.57 -12.16
C VAL A 186 12.82 11.03 -11.75
N GLU A 187 13.84 11.90 -11.83
CA GLU A 187 13.73 13.31 -11.42
C GLU A 187 12.58 14.07 -12.08
N PRO A 188 12.27 13.92 -13.38
CA PRO A 188 11.14 14.62 -14.00
C PRO A 188 9.79 14.26 -13.37
N ILE A 189 9.62 12.99 -12.95
CA ILE A 189 8.40 12.52 -12.25
C ILE A 189 8.30 13.17 -10.88
N TRP A 190 9.40 13.17 -10.10
CA TRP A 190 9.41 13.83 -8.79
C TRP A 190 9.16 15.33 -8.89
N ALA A 191 9.73 16.00 -9.90
CA ALA A 191 9.52 17.43 -10.10
C ALA A 191 8.03 17.77 -10.33
N GLU A 192 7.32 16.97 -11.13
CA GLU A 192 5.90 17.16 -11.39
C GLU A 192 5.04 16.83 -10.16
N LEU A 193 5.33 15.74 -9.47
CA LEU A 193 4.62 15.36 -8.24
C LEU A 193 4.82 16.40 -7.14
N ASP A 194 6.04 16.94 -7.01
CA ASP A 194 6.34 18.00 -6.03
C ASP A 194 5.66 19.32 -6.38
N ARG A 195 5.67 19.69 -7.67
CA ARG A 195 4.95 20.88 -8.13
C ARG A 195 3.48 20.87 -7.71
N ARG A 196 2.87 19.68 -7.69
CA ARG A 196 1.48 19.45 -7.30
C ARG A 196 1.29 19.28 -5.79
N GLY A 197 2.35 19.07 -5.01
CA GLY A 197 2.26 18.71 -3.59
C GLY A 197 1.59 17.35 -3.38
N CYS A 198 1.82 16.42 -4.28
CA CYS A 198 1.10 15.16 -4.40
C CYS A 198 1.37 14.21 -3.22
N VAL A 199 0.36 13.42 -2.83
CA VAL A 199 0.54 12.22 -2.02
C VAL A 199 1.03 11.09 -2.91
N VAL A 200 2.16 10.49 -2.55
CA VAL A 200 2.80 9.41 -3.31
C VAL A 200 2.86 8.17 -2.44
N PHE A 201 2.18 7.12 -2.86
CA PHE A 201 2.23 5.81 -2.23
C PHE A 201 3.29 4.95 -2.90
N ILE A 202 4.34 4.57 -2.18
CA ILE A 202 5.38 3.68 -2.69
C ILE A 202 5.06 2.25 -2.25
N HIS A 203 4.68 1.42 -3.22
CA HIS A 203 4.44 0.00 -3.02
C HIS A 203 5.61 -0.84 -3.57
N PRO A 204 6.06 -1.87 -2.86
CA PRO A 204 7.11 -2.74 -3.35
C PRO A 204 6.66 -3.51 -4.62
N THR A 205 7.65 -3.83 -5.45
CA THR A 205 7.51 -4.78 -6.56
C THR A 205 8.65 -5.81 -6.47
N HIS A 206 8.57 -6.84 -7.30
CA HIS A 206 9.60 -7.89 -7.35
C HIS A 206 11.02 -7.29 -7.54
N PRO A 207 12.04 -7.84 -6.90
CA PRO A 207 13.44 -7.50 -7.16
C PRO A 207 13.88 -7.92 -8.57
N VAL A 208 15.09 -7.54 -8.98
CA VAL A 208 15.68 -8.01 -10.26
C VAL A 208 15.89 -9.53 -10.23
N ASP A 209 16.38 -10.04 -9.12
CA ASP A 209 16.45 -11.48 -8.90
C ASP A 209 15.14 -11.98 -8.30
N THR A 210 14.36 -12.70 -9.10
CA THR A 210 13.07 -13.26 -8.70
C THR A 210 13.18 -14.67 -8.08
N ASN A 211 14.40 -15.17 -7.82
CA ASN A 211 14.55 -16.43 -7.11
C ASN A 211 14.19 -16.23 -5.62
N PRO A 212 13.26 -17.05 -5.08
CA PRO A 212 12.93 -16.96 -3.67
C PRO A 212 14.08 -17.45 -2.79
N VAL A 213 14.15 -16.98 -1.55
CA VAL A 213 15.13 -17.45 -0.54
C VAL A 213 15.11 -18.99 -0.43
N ASN A 214 13.93 -19.57 -0.49
CA ASN A 214 13.68 -21.00 -0.62
C ASN A 214 12.22 -21.25 -1.07
N SER A 215 11.89 -22.48 -1.45
CA SER A 215 10.56 -22.83 -1.97
C SER A 215 9.40 -22.70 -0.96
N LYS A 216 9.68 -22.43 0.31
CA LYS A 216 8.66 -22.30 1.38
C LYS A 216 8.35 -20.85 1.73
N LEU A 217 9.23 -19.91 1.34
CA LEU A 217 9.11 -18.51 1.68
C LEU A 217 8.73 -17.70 0.42
N PRO A 218 7.48 -17.23 0.33
CA PRO A 218 7.06 -16.40 -0.78
C PRO A 218 7.86 -15.09 -0.85
N GLN A 219 8.19 -14.65 -2.05
CA GLN A 219 8.99 -13.45 -2.28
C GLN A 219 8.41 -12.20 -1.60
N PRO A 220 7.11 -11.90 -1.63
CA PRO A 220 6.55 -10.73 -0.95
C PRO A 220 6.77 -10.71 0.56
N SER A 221 6.97 -11.87 1.21
CA SER A 221 7.15 -11.93 2.66
C SER A 221 8.50 -11.37 3.14
N ILE A 222 9.54 -11.40 2.30
CA ILE A 222 10.88 -10.96 2.68
C ILE A 222 11.45 -9.95 1.70
N ASP A 223 11.31 -10.18 0.39
CA ASP A 223 11.96 -9.34 -0.61
C ASP A 223 11.25 -7.99 -0.75
N TYR A 224 9.93 -7.92 -0.63
CA TYR A 224 9.18 -6.66 -0.72
C TYR A 224 9.55 -5.66 0.39
N PRO A 225 9.64 -6.03 1.69
CA PRO A 225 10.22 -5.15 2.71
C PRO A 225 11.64 -4.70 2.41
N HIS A 226 12.46 -5.56 1.81
CA HIS A 226 13.81 -5.19 1.37
C HIS A 226 13.79 -4.19 0.21
N GLU A 227 12.93 -4.37 -0.78
CA GLU A 227 12.77 -3.45 -1.90
C GLU A 227 12.29 -2.05 -1.44
N THR A 228 11.33 -2.00 -0.50
CA THR A 228 10.92 -0.74 0.14
C THR A 228 12.11 -0.06 0.82
N THR A 229 12.93 -0.82 1.54
CA THR A 229 14.14 -0.32 2.20
C THR A 229 15.16 0.23 1.21
N ARG A 230 15.40 -0.49 0.11
CA ARG A 230 16.38 -0.12 -0.92
C ARG A 230 15.99 1.16 -1.62
N THR A 231 14.73 1.29 -2.04
CA THR A 231 14.26 2.52 -2.70
C THR A 231 14.30 3.71 -1.75
N ALA A 232 13.90 3.54 -0.50
CA ALA A 232 13.95 4.62 0.48
C ALA A 232 15.38 5.08 0.76
N MET A 233 16.32 4.15 0.90
CA MET A 233 17.74 4.47 1.06
C MET A 233 18.33 5.16 -0.17
N ASP A 234 17.94 4.72 -1.37
CA ASP A 234 18.33 5.36 -2.63
C ASP A 234 17.82 6.80 -2.70
N MET A 235 16.55 7.03 -2.35
CA MET A 235 15.96 8.37 -2.28
C MET A 235 16.63 9.27 -1.23
N ILE A 236 17.00 8.72 -0.06
CA ILE A 236 17.70 9.46 0.99
C ILE A 236 19.09 9.88 0.48
N THR A 237 19.87 8.94 -0.01
CA THR A 237 21.28 9.20 -0.42
C THR A 237 21.37 10.09 -1.66
N ASN A 238 20.40 10.03 -2.57
CA ASN A 238 20.29 10.93 -3.73
C ASN A 238 19.57 12.24 -3.42
N LYS A 239 19.21 12.49 -2.14
CA LYS A 239 18.58 13.73 -1.66
C LYS A 239 17.20 13.99 -2.28
N THR A 240 16.51 12.97 -2.78
CA THR A 240 15.20 13.11 -3.41
C THR A 240 14.20 13.79 -2.49
N ARG A 241 14.20 13.42 -1.20
CA ARG A 241 13.30 14.03 -0.22
C ARG A 241 13.61 15.50 0.08
N LEU A 242 14.88 15.88 0.01
CA LEU A 242 15.31 17.27 0.19
C LEU A 242 15.05 18.13 -1.05
N LYS A 243 15.20 17.54 -2.26
CA LYS A 243 14.91 18.21 -3.54
C LYS A 243 13.41 18.43 -3.76
N TYR A 244 12.58 17.49 -3.32
CA TYR A 244 11.13 17.45 -3.57
C TYR A 244 10.34 17.36 -2.26
N PRO A 245 10.40 18.41 -1.40
CA PRO A 245 9.85 18.37 -0.03
C PRO A 245 8.32 18.47 0.03
N ARG A 246 7.66 18.95 -1.03
CA ARG A 246 6.19 19.11 -1.02
C ARG A 246 5.44 17.81 -1.21
N CYS A 247 6.07 16.79 -1.84
CA CYS A 247 5.51 15.46 -1.92
C CYS A 247 5.31 14.86 -0.52
N LYS A 248 4.15 14.27 -0.27
CA LYS A 248 3.88 13.45 0.91
C LYS A 248 4.05 11.99 0.53
N VAL A 249 5.16 11.38 0.95
CA VAL A 249 5.53 10.02 0.51
C VAL A 249 5.20 9.02 1.59
N ILE A 250 4.36 8.03 1.26
CA ILE A 250 3.99 6.91 2.12
C ILE A 250 4.84 5.70 1.72
N LEU A 251 5.58 5.14 2.66
CA LEU A 251 6.30 3.87 2.52
C LEU A 251 5.44 2.72 3.06
N SER A 252 5.32 1.66 2.27
CA SER A 252 4.56 0.46 2.65
C SER A 252 5.22 -0.31 3.78
N HIS A 253 4.38 -1.04 4.57
CA HIS A 253 4.80 -2.04 5.54
C HIS A 253 5.79 -1.49 6.58
N ALA A 254 5.43 -0.38 7.23
CA ALA A 254 6.27 0.30 8.20
C ALA A 254 7.66 0.72 7.65
N GLY A 255 7.76 0.92 6.32
CA GLY A 255 9.01 1.23 5.64
C GLY A 255 9.94 0.02 5.45
N GLY A 256 9.41 -1.19 5.57
CA GLY A 256 10.19 -2.43 5.48
C GLY A 256 11.22 -2.55 6.59
N ALA A 257 12.48 -2.80 6.25
CA ALA A 257 13.57 -2.84 7.22
C ALA A 257 14.25 -1.47 7.43
N LEU A 258 13.78 -0.40 6.79
CA LEU A 258 14.42 0.93 6.87
C LEU A 258 14.58 1.44 8.30
N PRO A 259 13.55 1.41 9.18
CA PRO A 259 13.71 1.89 10.56
C PRO A 259 14.80 1.13 11.33
N TYR A 260 14.92 -0.17 11.08
CA TYR A 260 15.97 -1.00 11.72
C TYR A 260 17.37 -0.66 11.23
N ILE A 261 17.57 -0.43 9.92
CA ILE A 261 18.91 -0.30 9.35
C ILE A 261 19.37 1.16 9.16
N ILE A 262 18.51 2.16 9.29
CA ILE A 262 18.90 3.56 9.04
C ILE A 262 20.10 3.99 9.89
N SER A 263 20.14 3.61 11.16
CA SER A 263 21.25 3.93 12.07
C SER A 263 22.57 3.31 11.64
N ARG A 264 22.53 2.10 11.02
CA ARG A 264 23.74 1.45 10.49
C ARG A 264 24.43 2.32 9.45
N VAL A 265 23.64 3.04 8.64
CA VAL A 265 24.14 3.93 7.59
C VAL A 265 24.48 5.31 8.13
N THR A 266 23.67 5.87 9.01
CA THR A 266 23.80 7.27 9.44
C THR A 266 24.74 7.46 10.63
N THR A 267 24.94 6.47 11.52
CA THR A 267 25.88 6.58 12.64
C THR A 267 27.33 6.83 12.18
N PRO A 268 27.89 6.11 11.19
CA PRO A 268 29.20 6.44 10.66
C PRO A 268 29.30 7.87 10.10
N MET A 269 28.22 8.38 9.49
CA MET A 269 28.17 9.75 8.97
C MET A 269 28.34 10.79 10.10
N SER A 270 27.76 10.55 11.28
CA SER A 270 27.86 11.44 12.42
C SER A 270 29.27 11.46 13.06
N LYS A 271 30.03 10.39 12.89
CA LYS A 271 31.39 10.24 13.47
C LYS A 271 32.52 10.62 12.51
N ALA A 272 32.23 10.58 11.21
CA ALA A 272 33.18 10.94 10.15
C ALA A 272 32.46 11.79 9.08
N PRO A 273 31.99 13.00 9.44
CA PRO A 273 31.14 13.81 8.56
C PRO A 273 31.83 14.16 7.22
N ASP A 274 33.11 14.47 7.25
CA ASP A 274 33.88 14.81 6.05
C ASP A 274 33.96 13.61 5.08
N PHE A 275 34.14 12.41 5.61
CA PHE A 275 34.16 11.19 4.80
C PHE A 275 32.80 10.91 4.18
N ALA A 276 31.72 11.10 4.92
CA ALA A 276 30.34 10.90 4.45
C ALA A 276 29.99 11.87 3.32
N VAL A 277 30.35 13.16 3.47
CA VAL A 277 30.01 14.20 2.49
C VAL A 277 30.91 14.14 1.26
N SER A 278 32.24 14.00 1.46
CA SER A 278 33.21 14.19 0.40
C SER A 278 33.53 12.95 -0.45
N HIS A 279 33.35 11.73 0.10
CA HIS A 279 33.87 10.54 -0.54
C HIS A 279 32.85 9.58 -1.14
N ARG A 280 31.61 9.49 -0.63
CA ARG A 280 30.67 8.46 -1.14
C ARG A 280 29.20 8.81 -1.11
N MET A 281 28.70 9.57 -0.13
CA MET A 281 27.25 9.70 0.05
C MET A 281 26.72 11.08 -0.32
N GLY A 282 27.56 12.11 -0.33
CA GLY A 282 27.17 13.49 -0.69
C GLY A 282 26.09 14.10 0.22
N ILE A 283 25.79 13.48 1.37
CA ILE A 283 24.72 13.86 2.30
C ILE A 283 25.22 13.79 3.73
N THR A 284 24.80 14.71 4.60
CA THR A 284 25.13 14.70 6.02
C THR A 284 24.23 13.77 6.81
N HIS A 285 24.64 13.41 8.04
CA HIS A 285 23.80 12.66 8.99
C HIS A 285 22.43 13.32 9.18
N ASP A 286 22.40 14.64 9.44
CA ASP A 286 21.17 15.35 9.75
C ASP A 286 20.23 15.40 8.54
N GLN A 287 20.76 15.65 7.34
CA GLN A 287 20.00 15.60 6.11
C GLN A 287 19.42 14.19 5.83
N ALA A 288 20.19 13.14 6.13
CA ALA A 288 19.68 11.77 5.98
C ALA A 288 18.57 11.45 6.97
N MET A 289 18.70 11.89 8.23
CA MET A 289 17.68 11.70 9.25
C MET A 289 16.45 12.59 9.02
N GLU A 290 16.61 13.80 8.50
CA GLU A 290 15.52 14.65 8.05
C GLU A 290 14.75 13.98 6.93
N SER A 291 15.45 13.48 5.89
CA SER A 291 14.84 12.73 4.80
C SER A 291 14.07 11.49 5.31
N PHE A 292 14.67 10.72 6.22
CA PHE A 292 14.03 9.55 6.83
C PHE A 292 12.73 9.93 7.55
N ARG A 293 12.75 10.97 8.39
CA ARG A 293 11.58 11.43 9.16
C ARG A 293 10.52 12.11 8.30
N SER A 294 10.84 12.50 7.07
CA SER A 294 9.89 13.11 6.14
C SER A 294 8.96 12.11 5.46
N PHE A 295 9.23 10.79 5.54
CA PHE A 295 8.33 9.77 5.05
C PHE A 295 7.15 9.56 6.01
N HIS A 296 6.03 9.13 5.43
CA HIS A 296 4.93 8.51 6.16
C HIS A 296 5.07 7.00 6.05
N PHE A 297 4.50 6.26 7.01
CA PHE A 297 4.66 4.82 7.14
C PHE A 297 3.28 4.20 7.38
N ASP A 298 2.81 3.32 6.48
CA ASP A 298 1.63 2.55 6.78
C ASP A 298 1.96 1.31 7.62
N LEU A 299 0.98 0.81 8.33
CA LEU A 299 1.11 -0.34 9.22
C LEU A 299 0.60 -1.64 8.60
N ALA A 300 0.40 -1.69 7.28
CA ALA A 300 -0.06 -2.89 6.60
C ALA A 300 0.85 -4.08 6.92
N LEU A 301 0.27 -5.16 7.46
CA LEU A 301 0.97 -6.38 7.88
C LEU A 301 2.17 -6.14 8.82
N SER A 302 2.21 -5.00 9.51
CA SER A 302 3.39 -4.54 10.26
C SER A 302 3.03 -3.90 11.61
N SER A 303 1.90 -4.27 12.21
CA SER A 303 1.40 -3.71 13.47
C SER A 303 1.83 -4.47 14.74
N SER A 304 2.91 -5.25 14.68
CA SER A 304 3.42 -5.92 15.89
C SER A 304 3.95 -4.92 16.92
N PRO A 305 3.90 -5.23 18.23
CA PRO A 305 4.42 -4.35 19.28
C PRO A 305 5.86 -3.90 19.04
N GLN A 306 6.72 -4.78 18.54
CA GLN A 306 8.13 -4.47 18.27
C GLN A 306 8.29 -3.42 17.16
N VAL A 307 7.45 -3.48 16.13
CA VAL A 307 7.46 -2.51 15.04
C VAL A 307 6.91 -1.16 15.53
N LEU A 308 5.82 -1.18 16.30
CA LEU A 308 5.24 0.03 16.87
C LEU A 308 6.21 0.72 17.85
N ASP A 309 6.86 -0.03 18.75
CA ASP A 309 7.88 0.49 19.65
C ASP A 309 9.00 1.21 18.91
N MET A 310 9.45 0.64 17.79
CA MET A 310 10.52 1.19 16.98
C MET A 310 10.04 2.46 16.24
N LEU A 311 8.92 2.41 15.54
CA LEU A 311 8.40 3.55 14.77
C LEU A 311 8.10 4.74 15.66
N LEU A 312 7.38 4.54 16.75
CA LEU A 312 6.97 5.62 17.66
C LEU A 312 8.15 6.37 18.29
N ARG A 313 9.33 5.73 18.36
CA ARG A 313 10.57 6.37 18.85
C ARG A 313 11.37 7.09 17.78
N MET A 314 11.15 6.78 16.51
CA MET A 314 12.03 7.21 15.42
C MET A 314 11.43 8.24 14.49
N VAL A 315 10.09 8.22 14.32
CA VAL A 315 9.39 9.05 13.34
C VAL A 315 8.32 9.92 14.00
N PRO A 316 7.93 11.04 13.38
CA PRO A 316 6.80 11.84 13.86
C PRO A 316 5.52 10.99 13.92
N HIS A 317 4.76 11.12 14.99
CA HIS A 317 3.54 10.33 15.22
C HIS A 317 2.45 10.62 14.18
N ASP A 318 2.42 11.82 13.63
CA ASP A 318 1.50 12.21 12.56
C ASP A 318 1.91 11.67 11.17
N HIS A 319 2.99 10.92 11.09
CA HIS A 319 3.44 10.22 9.89
C HIS A 319 3.12 8.72 9.88
N ILE A 320 2.42 8.20 10.89
CA ILE A 320 2.04 6.78 10.96
C ILE A 320 0.58 6.62 10.54
N LEU A 321 0.32 5.68 9.63
CA LEU A 321 -0.97 5.50 8.98
C LEU A 321 -1.47 4.07 9.13
N TYR A 322 -2.79 3.89 9.21
CA TYR A 322 -3.38 2.56 9.13
C TYR A 322 -3.35 2.02 7.68
N GLY A 323 -3.08 0.72 7.53
CA GLY A 323 -3.12 -0.01 6.27
C GLY A 323 -3.44 -1.48 6.48
N SER A 324 -4.10 -2.14 5.51
CA SER A 324 -4.47 -3.56 5.59
C SER A 324 -3.67 -4.47 4.68
N ASP A 325 -3.25 -4.00 3.52
CA ASP A 325 -2.70 -4.79 2.41
C ASP A 325 -3.70 -5.81 1.82
N PHE A 326 -5.01 -5.55 1.96
CA PHE A 326 -6.03 -6.40 1.34
C PHE A 326 -5.91 -6.33 -0.20
N PRO A 327 -5.98 -7.46 -0.95
CA PRO A 327 -6.29 -8.82 -0.51
C PRO A 327 -5.06 -9.77 -0.40
N TYR A 328 -3.86 -9.24 -0.14
CA TYR A 328 -2.58 -9.97 -0.25
C TYR A 328 -2.15 -10.75 1.00
N ALA A 329 -2.94 -10.73 2.06
CA ALA A 329 -2.74 -11.62 3.21
C ALA A 329 -3.83 -12.69 3.29
N PRO A 330 -3.56 -13.85 3.94
CA PRO A 330 -4.62 -14.78 4.29
C PRO A 330 -5.71 -14.08 5.10
N ILE A 331 -6.98 -14.36 4.80
CA ILE A 331 -8.11 -13.66 5.44
C ILE A 331 -8.08 -13.73 6.97
N THR A 332 -7.49 -14.77 7.53
CA THR A 332 -7.29 -14.95 8.97
C THR A 332 -6.16 -14.09 9.56
N ALA A 333 -5.30 -13.50 8.75
CA ALA A 333 -4.22 -12.66 9.22
C ALA A 333 -4.70 -11.24 9.60
N TYR A 334 -5.70 -10.70 8.90
CA TYR A 334 -6.21 -9.35 9.16
C TYR A 334 -6.68 -9.14 10.61
N PRO A 335 -7.47 -10.07 11.22
CA PRO A 335 -7.82 -9.96 12.63
C PRO A 335 -6.61 -9.91 13.56
N ALA A 336 -5.58 -10.71 13.27
CA ALA A 336 -4.40 -10.79 14.13
C ALA A 336 -3.58 -9.47 14.10
N PHE A 337 -3.41 -8.87 12.91
CA PHE A 337 -2.76 -7.56 12.79
C PHE A 337 -3.59 -6.44 13.41
N LEU A 338 -4.92 -6.50 13.26
CA LEU A 338 -5.81 -5.56 13.92
C LEU A 338 -5.75 -5.69 15.44
N GLU A 339 -5.82 -6.91 15.97
CA GLU A 339 -5.73 -7.18 17.41
C GLU A 339 -4.40 -6.69 17.98
N ALA A 340 -3.29 -6.93 17.27
CA ALA A 340 -1.98 -6.44 17.67
C ALA A 340 -1.94 -4.90 17.76
N LEU A 341 -2.56 -4.19 16.81
CA LEU A 341 -2.67 -2.73 16.85
C LEU A 341 -3.60 -2.25 17.98
N GLU A 342 -4.79 -2.85 18.12
CA GLU A 342 -5.81 -2.43 19.09
C GLU A 342 -5.41 -2.72 20.54
N SER A 343 -4.65 -3.79 20.77
CA SER A 343 -4.18 -4.19 22.12
C SER A 343 -2.86 -3.50 22.51
N TYR A 344 -2.16 -2.85 21.56
CA TYR A 344 -0.93 -2.13 21.89
C TYR A 344 -1.25 -0.93 22.80
N GLU A 345 -0.54 -0.82 23.91
CA GLU A 345 -0.73 0.27 24.87
C GLU A 345 -0.23 1.59 24.29
N MET A 346 -1.14 2.51 23.96
CA MET A 346 -0.86 3.87 23.48
C MET A 346 -1.94 4.83 23.91
N ASP A 347 -1.59 6.12 23.88
CA ASP A 347 -2.52 7.19 24.16
C ASP A 347 -3.74 7.13 23.18
N PRO A 348 -4.98 7.31 23.68
CA PRO A 348 -6.17 7.32 22.81
C PRO A 348 -6.08 8.32 21.65
N GLU A 349 -5.51 9.50 21.88
CA GLU A 349 -5.31 10.51 20.83
C GLU A 349 -4.35 9.99 19.73
N LEU A 350 -3.26 9.35 20.14
CA LEU A 350 -2.31 8.75 19.20
C LEU A 350 -2.98 7.63 18.37
N ARG A 351 -3.81 6.81 19.00
CA ARG A 351 -4.58 5.77 18.29
C ARG A 351 -5.52 6.37 17.25
N GLU A 352 -6.21 7.45 17.62
CA GLU A 352 -7.08 8.19 16.72
C GLU A 352 -6.29 8.77 15.53
N MET A 353 -5.14 9.37 15.81
CA MET A 353 -4.24 9.88 14.77
C MET A 353 -3.85 8.77 13.78
N ILE A 354 -3.40 7.62 14.25
CA ILE A 354 -2.97 6.49 13.40
C ILE A 354 -4.16 5.91 12.62
N ASN A 355 -5.30 5.73 13.26
CA ASN A 355 -6.47 5.11 12.64
C ASN A 355 -7.03 5.96 11.50
N PHE A 356 -7.15 7.28 11.64
CA PHE A 356 -7.73 8.15 10.61
C PHE A 356 -7.20 9.58 10.59
N GLY A 357 -6.85 10.18 11.73
CA GLY A 357 -6.52 11.61 11.80
C GLY A 357 -5.37 12.02 10.90
N ASN A 358 -4.33 11.19 10.81
CA ASN A 358 -3.17 11.44 9.96
C ASN A 358 -3.51 11.29 8.47
N ALA A 359 -4.32 10.29 8.11
CA ALA A 359 -4.78 10.12 6.73
C ALA A 359 -5.68 11.29 6.29
N MET A 360 -6.54 11.81 7.16
CA MET A 360 -7.37 12.99 6.85
C MET A 360 -6.54 14.24 6.54
N LYS A 361 -5.36 14.40 7.17
CA LYS A 361 -4.44 15.51 6.84
C LYS A 361 -3.80 15.35 5.45
N LEU A 362 -3.58 14.10 5.02
CA LEU A 362 -3.02 13.81 3.69
C LEU A 362 -4.06 13.91 2.58
N PHE A 363 -5.30 13.56 2.87
CA PHE A 363 -6.39 13.46 1.90
C PHE A 363 -7.53 14.43 2.26
N PRO A 364 -7.43 15.72 1.88
CA PRO A 364 -8.39 16.75 2.28
C PRO A 364 -9.84 16.43 1.90
N ARG A 365 -10.06 15.71 0.79
CA ARG A 365 -11.39 15.28 0.37
C ARG A 365 -12.08 14.39 1.42
N LEU A 366 -11.31 13.58 2.16
CA LEU A 366 -11.83 12.69 3.20
C LEU A 366 -12.14 13.42 4.52
N SER A 367 -11.66 14.67 4.66
CA SER A 367 -11.85 15.51 5.86
C SER A 367 -13.20 16.24 5.88
N THR A 368 -13.97 16.21 4.79
CA THR A 368 -15.30 16.87 4.75
C THR A 368 -16.22 16.19 5.76
N PRO A 369 -16.90 16.95 6.66
CA PRO A 369 -17.83 16.37 7.62
C PRO A 369 -18.88 15.54 6.88
N ARG A 370 -18.88 14.25 7.14
CA ARG A 370 -19.90 13.35 6.61
C ARG A 370 -21.19 13.72 7.29
N GLY A 371 -22.21 14.07 6.51
CA GLY A 371 -23.51 14.50 7.04
C GLY A 371 -24.01 13.47 8.05
N GLY A 372 -24.02 13.87 9.31
CA GLY A 372 -24.32 12.98 10.41
C GLY A 372 -25.74 12.44 10.30
N SER A 373 -25.83 11.14 10.21
CA SER A 373 -26.97 10.40 10.78
C SER A 373 -26.45 9.76 12.06
N LEU A 374 -26.63 10.46 13.17
CA LEU A 374 -26.62 9.87 14.52
C LEU A 374 -27.70 8.80 14.61
#